data_149955ef3d10a8a719312d70cc014f3b
#
_entry.id   149955ef3d10a8a719312d70cc014f3b
#
_cell.length_a   1.000
_cell.length_b   1.000
_cell.length_c   1.000
_cell.angle_alpha   90.00
_cell.angle_beta   90.00
_cell.angle_gamma   90.00
#
_symmetry.space_group_name_H-M   'P 1'
#
loop_
_entity.id
_entity.type
_entity.pdbx_description
1 polymer ?
#
loop_
_entity_poly.entity_id
_entity_poly.type
_entity_poly.pdbx_seq_one_letter_code
_entity_poly.pdbx_strand_id
1 'polypeptide(L)'
;MNDTLQVLTIDEAISRVPSIGATGPSERVSDRYQFVSTREILERVHEDGWRITGASAQSRNSHAQHRVTLVQERDLDVARNYQRDLASQPIEGIPRIEMFNSHDKTKRLLFAIGYFKFACSNGLIVASGPAETIRVKHRFSDDRLEQIMDQVSAISERFPVINQTINDFQSRELTEGEQVAYAQFAIKGRYNYRPEMPKRFRDMGQTVEKLLTHRRDVDNGNNTWQVLNRVQENLVRGIEGFSRPIRGYSDSVRVNQLLWKGAETTLKFDSQALNKALMDLIVKDGKKGKIAA
;
A
#
# COMPACT_ATOMS: atom_id res chain seq x y z
N MET A 1 18.26 -6.98 -10.42
CA MET A 1 18.78 -5.79 -9.74
C MET A 1 18.42 -5.95 -8.27
N ASN A 2 19.41 -6.13 -7.42
CA ASN A 2 19.20 -6.17 -5.97
C ASN A 2 18.86 -4.73 -5.53
N ASP A 3 17.58 -4.44 -5.34
CA ASP A 3 17.15 -3.20 -4.67
C ASP A 3 17.53 -3.29 -3.20
N THR A 4 18.78 -2.95 -2.90
CA THR A 4 19.22 -2.77 -1.51
C THR A 4 18.36 -1.71 -0.88
N LEU A 5 17.76 -1.99 0.27
CA LEU A 5 16.94 -1.03 1.00
C LEU A 5 17.82 0.16 1.40
N GLN A 6 17.78 1.23 0.61
CA GLN A 6 18.59 2.43 0.84
C GLN A 6 17.91 3.28 1.89
N VAL A 7 18.66 3.65 2.93
CA VAL A 7 18.22 4.67 3.88
C VAL A 7 18.59 6.05 3.33
N LEU A 8 17.64 6.97 3.39
CA LEU A 8 17.81 8.36 2.99
C LEU A 8 17.86 9.26 4.21
N THR A 9 18.69 10.27 4.17
CA THR A 9 18.58 11.41 5.07
C THR A 9 17.35 12.26 4.70
N ILE A 10 16.90 13.12 5.61
CA ILE A 10 15.79 14.04 5.32
C ILE A 10 16.16 14.98 4.16
N ASP A 11 17.39 15.46 4.11
CA ASP A 11 17.84 16.37 3.05
C ASP A 11 17.97 15.66 1.69
N GLU A 12 18.36 14.38 1.65
CA GLU A 12 18.31 13.59 0.44
C GLU A 12 16.87 13.34 -0.04
N ALA A 13 15.94 13.10 0.89
CA ALA A 13 14.53 12.97 0.56
C ALA A 13 13.96 14.27 0.00
N ILE A 14 14.32 15.43 0.56
CA ILE A 14 13.93 16.76 0.07
C ILE A 14 14.53 17.02 -1.31
N SER A 15 15.80 16.69 -1.51
CA SER A 15 16.46 16.84 -2.82
C SER A 15 15.76 16.05 -3.93
N ARG A 16 15.30 14.83 -3.62
CA ARG A 16 14.52 13.99 -4.55
C ARG A 16 13.09 14.49 -4.74
N VAL A 17 12.48 15.00 -3.68
CA VAL A 17 11.06 15.37 -3.58
C VAL A 17 10.93 16.72 -2.87
N PRO A 18 11.03 17.86 -3.60
CA PRO A 18 11.05 19.19 -3.00
C PRO A 18 9.83 19.51 -2.12
N SER A 19 8.68 18.91 -2.38
CA SER A 19 7.48 19.13 -1.57
C SER A 19 7.59 18.61 -0.12
N ILE A 20 8.55 17.75 0.19
CA ILE A 20 8.86 17.33 1.57
C ILE A 20 9.43 18.49 2.38
N GLY A 21 10.22 19.37 1.74
CA GLY A 21 10.86 20.52 2.35
C GLY A 21 10.04 21.82 2.33
N ALA A 22 8.77 21.77 1.95
CA ALA A 22 7.91 22.96 1.95
C ALA A 22 7.84 23.59 3.35
N THR A 23 7.99 24.90 3.42
CA THR A 23 7.97 25.70 4.68
C THR A 23 6.62 26.40 4.92
N GLY A 24 5.69 26.25 4.01
CA GLY A 24 4.36 26.85 4.08
C GLY A 24 3.40 26.23 3.06
N PRO A 25 2.13 26.61 3.11
CA PRO A 25 1.13 26.13 2.18
C PRO A 25 1.29 26.79 0.81
N SER A 26 0.71 26.17 -0.21
CA SER A 26 0.58 26.77 -1.54
C SER A 26 -0.28 28.04 -1.48
N GLU A 27 0.04 29.07 -2.25
CA GLU A 27 -0.77 30.30 -2.40
C GLU A 27 -2.23 30.05 -2.85
N ARG A 28 -2.51 28.87 -3.38
CA ARG A 28 -3.85 28.48 -3.86
C ARG A 28 -4.79 27.97 -2.77
N VAL A 29 -4.32 27.84 -1.54
CA VAL A 29 -5.16 27.39 -0.42
C VAL A 29 -5.70 28.57 0.36
N SER A 30 -6.86 28.37 1.02
CA SER A 30 -7.50 29.42 1.82
C SER A 30 -6.78 29.59 3.17
N ASP A 31 -6.95 30.74 3.82
CA ASP A 31 -6.43 31.06 5.15
C ASP A 31 -6.88 30.07 6.25
N ARG A 32 -7.92 29.30 6.00
CA ARG A 32 -8.39 28.22 6.90
C ARG A 32 -7.57 26.93 6.75
N TYR A 33 -6.71 26.83 5.74
CA TYR A 33 -5.84 25.67 5.56
C TYR A 33 -4.71 25.71 6.58
N GLN A 34 -4.55 24.62 7.29
CA GLN A 34 -3.44 24.47 8.22
C GLN A 34 -2.35 23.64 7.60
N PHE A 35 -1.23 24.30 7.43
CA PHE A 35 -0.02 23.66 6.96
C PHE A 35 0.49 22.67 8.04
N VAL A 36 0.88 21.49 7.58
CA VAL A 36 1.58 20.48 8.38
C VAL A 36 2.90 20.19 7.69
N SER A 37 3.98 20.60 8.32
CA SER A 37 5.32 20.40 7.78
C SER A 37 5.67 18.91 7.72
N THR A 38 5.97 18.43 6.52
CA THR A 38 6.46 17.05 6.36
C THR A 38 7.85 16.89 6.96
N ARG A 39 8.72 17.91 6.86
CA ARG A 39 10.04 17.90 7.47
C ARG A 39 9.96 17.71 8.99
N GLU A 40 9.13 18.48 9.70
CA GLU A 40 8.98 18.37 11.17
C GLU A 40 8.49 16.97 11.58
N ILE A 41 7.54 16.40 10.83
CA ILE A 41 7.12 15.02 11.08
C ILE A 41 8.29 14.06 10.92
N LEU A 42 9.09 14.21 9.85
CA LEU A 42 10.21 13.31 9.58
C LEU A 42 11.32 13.44 10.63
N GLU A 43 11.59 14.64 11.11
CA GLU A 43 12.53 14.89 12.21
C GLU A 43 12.06 14.17 13.47
N ARG A 44 10.80 14.29 13.82
CA ARG A 44 10.23 13.65 15.00
C ARG A 44 10.18 12.11 14.92
N VAL A 45 9.72 11.54 13.79
CA VAL A 45 9.73 10.07 13.62
C VAL A 45 11.15 9.51 13.55
N HIS A 46 12.13 10.32 13.12
CA HIS A 46 13.54 9.94 13.14
C HIS A 46 14.08 9.77 14.56
N GLU A 47 13.71 10.65 15.50
CA GLU A 47 14.02 10.54 16.92
C GLU A 47 13.45 9.25 17.52
N ASP A 48 12.27 8.80 17.05
CA ASP A 48 11.63 7.55 17.49
C ASP A 48 12.16 6.30 16.73
N GLY A 49 13.28 6.41 16.05
CA GLY A 49 13.95 5.28 15.40
C GLY A 49 13.41 4.90 14.04
N TRP A 50 12.60 5.75 13.39
CA TRP A 50 12.18 5.53 12.01
C TRP A 50 13.19 6.05 11.00
N ARG A 51 13.35 5.37 9.89
CA ARG A 51 14.27 5.73 8.81
C ARG A 51 13.52 5.81 7.48
N ILE A 52 13.86 6.82 6.68
CA ILE A 52 13.30 7.01 5.34
C ILE A 52 13.94 6.00 4.40
N THR A 53 13.14 5.16 3.76
CA THR A 53 13.62 4.18 2.78
C THR A 53 13.12 4.46 1.37
N GLY A 54 12.28 5.48 1.20
CA GLY A 54 11.79 5.91 -0.09
C GLY A 54 11.06 7.24 -0.02
N ALA A 55 11.18 8.01 -1.09
CA ALA A 55 10.46 9.26 -1.29
C ALA A 55 10.05 9.40 -2.75
N SER A 56 8.82 9.81 -3.02
CA SER A 56 8.29 10.03 -4.36
C SER A 56 7.22 11.11 -4.38
N ALA A 57 7.07 11.80 -5.52
CA ALA A 57 6.00 12.76 -5.75
C ALA A 57 5.37 12.56 -7.13
N GLN A 58 4.15 13.05 -7.31
CA GLN A 58 3.48 13.03 -8.62
C GLN A 58 4.01 14.11 -9.57
N SER A 59 4.61 15.17 -9.04
CA SER A 59 5.25 16.22 -9.80
C SER A 59 6.39 16.86 -9.00
N ARG A 60 7.22 17.68 -9.66
CA ARG A 60 8.31 18.42 -9.02
C ARG A 60 7.86 19.73 -8.34
N ASN A 61 6.55 20.01 -8.29
CA ASN A 61 6.03 21.19 -7.60
C ASN A 61 6.30 21.05 -6.09
N SER A 62 6.80 22.13 -5.47
CA SER A 62 7.15 22.19 -4.05
C SER A 62 5.97 21.99 -3.08
N HIS A 63 4.74 21.97 -3.54
CA HIS A 63 3.52 21.74 -2.76
C HIS A 63 2.77 20.48 -3.20
N ALA A 64 3.31 19.75 -4.19
CA ALA A 64 2.65 18.57 -4.75
C ALA A 64 2.46 17.45 -3.74
N GLN A 65 1.50 16.61 -4.07
CA GLN A 65 1.32 15.36 -3.35
C GLN A 65 2.58 14.49 -3.41
N HIS A 66 3.02 14.05 -2.24
CA HIS A 66 4.19 13.22 -2.08
C HIS A 66 3.92 12.04 -1.15
N ARG A 67 4.80 11.06 -1.22
CA ARG A 67 4.82 9.85 -0.42
C ARG A 67 6.21 9.67 0.17
N VAL A 68 6.25 9.33 1.46
CA VAL A 68 7.47 8.91 2.15
C VAL A 68 7.24 7.52 2.74
N THR A 69 8.23 6.65 2.56
CA THR A 69 8.23 5.30 3.11
C THR A 69 9.15 5.26 4.32
N LEU A 70 8.62 4.79 5.45
CA LEU A 70 9.31 4.74 6.74
C LEU A 70 9.42 3.30 7.21
N VAL A 71 10.59 2.91 7.68
CA VAL A 71 10.88 1.59 8.27
C VAL A 71 11.54 1.81 9.63
N GLN A 72 11.23 0.98 10.62
CA GLN A 72 11.93 1.03 11.89
C GLN A 72 13.38 0.54 11.74
N GLU A 73 14.30 1.19 12.41
CA GLU A 73 15.74 0.89 12.34
C GLU A 73 16.04 -0.58 12.67
N ARG A 74 15.37 -1.12 13.70
CA ARG A 74 15.49 -2.53 14.08
C ARG A 74 15.13 -3.50 12.96
N ASP A 75 14.20 -3.11 12.07
CA ASP A 75 13.75 -3.95 10.96
C ASP A 75 14.66 -3.83 9.73
N LEU A 76 15.49 -2.75 9.67
CA LEU A 76 16.50 -2.60 8.61
C LEU A 76 17.59 -3.67 8.70
N ASP A 77 17.97 -4.08 9.90
CA ASP A 77 19.00 -5.13 10.08
C ASP A 77 18.48 -6.49 9.64
N VAL A 78 17.18 -6.76 9.85
CA VAL A 78 16.51 -7.95 9.29
C VAL A 78 16.58 -7.92 7.76
N ALA A 79 16.29 -6.79 7.14
CA ALA A 79 16.36 -6.63 5.69
C ALA A 79 17.78 -6.79 5.13
N ARG A 80 18.78 -6.24 5.81
CA ARG A 80 20.21 -6.36 5.42
C ARG A 80 20.72 -7.80 5.55
N ASN A 81 20.31 -8.50 6.60
CA ASN A 81 20.70 -9.91 6.83
C ASN A 81 20.03 -10.84 5.82
N TYR A 82 18.77 -10.61 5.46
CA TYR A 82 18.08 -11.36 4.41
C TYR A 82 18.82 -11.30 3.05
N GLN A 83 19.38 -10.15 2.70
CA GLN A 83 20.15 -9.99 1.46
C GLN A 83 21.47 -10.77 1.45
N ARG A 84 22.03 -11.10 2.62
CA ARG A 84 23.27 -11.86 2.75
C ARG A 84 23.06 -13.37 2.71
N ASP A 85 21.90 -13.84 3.17
CA ASP A 85 21.59 -15.27 3.27
C ASP A 85 20.13 -15.54 2.87
N LEU A 86 19.89 -15.56 1.57
CA LEU A 86 18.57 -15.76 0.95
C LEU A 86 17.95 -17.14 1.27
N ALA A 87 18.77 -18.12 1.68
CA ALA A 87 18.34 -19.51 1.81
C ALA A 87 17.83 -19.86 3.22
N SER A 88 18.15 -19.06 4.24
CA SER A 88 17.94 -19.45 5.65
C SER A 88 16.86 -18.67 6.39
N GLN A 89 16.21 -17.68 5.77
CA GLN A 89 15.32 -16.76 6.50
C GLN A 89 13.82 -17.03 6.23
N PRO A 90 13.03 -17.29 7.28
CA PRO A 90 11.58 -17.50 7.14
C PRO A 90 10.79 -16.20 6.88
N ILE A 91 11.45 -15.02 6.96
CA ILE A 91 10.80 -13.72 6.83
C ILE A 91 10.98 -13.18 5.41
N GLU A 92 9.92 -13.16 4.62
CA GLU A 92 9.94 -12.67 3.23
C GLU A 92 9.93 -11.14 3.10
N GLY A 93 9.76 -10.41 4.20
CA GLY A 93 9.68 -8.96 4.19
C GLY A 93 9.44 -8.34 5.55
N ILE A 94 9.32 -7.04 5.58
CA ILE A 94 9.11 -6.24 6.80
C ILE A 94 7.93 -5.28 6.64
N PRO A 95 7.16 -5.04 7.71
CA PRO A 95 6.15 -4.00 7.72
C PRO A 95 6.80 -2.61 7.69
N ARG A 96 6.08 -1.65 7.15
CA ARG A 96 6.52 -0.26 7.01
C ARG A 96 5.35 0.69 7.10
N ILE A 97 5.63 1.99 7.26
CA ILE A 97 4.63 3.05 7.17
C ILE A 97 4.79 3.78 5.84
N GLU A 98 3.67 3.98 5.17
CA GLU A 98 3.54 4.84 4.01
C GLU A 98 2.86 6.14 4.43
N MET A 99 3.61 7.22 4.47
CA MET A 99 3.09 8.55 4.74
C MET A 99 2.81 9.27 3.42
N PHE A 100 1.62 9.81 3.29
CA PHE A 100 1.20 10.65 2.15
C PHE A 100 0.83 12.03 2.66
N ASN A 101 1.28 13.08 1.98
CA ASN A 101 0.91 14.45 2.29
C ASN A 101 0.85 15.31 1.03
N SER A 102 0.27 16.50 1.12
CA SER A 102 0.37 17.58 0.13
C SER A 102 0.20 18.93 0.82
N HIS A 103 0.77 19.96 0.23
CA HIS A 103 0.69 21.33 0.76
C HIS A 103 -0.18 22.25 -0.10
N ASP A 104 -0.92 21.67 -1.06
CA ASP A 104 -1.83 22.33 -1.99
C ASP A 104 -3.30 21.92 -1.78
N LYS A 105 -3.65 21.32 -0.65
CA LYS A 105 -4.99 20.84 -0.29
C LYS A 105 -5.50 19.66 -1.14
N THR A 106 -4.71 19.14 -2.07
CA THR A 106 -5.12 17.99 -2.92
C THR A 106 -5.19 16.70 -2.12
N LYS A 107 -4.41 16.59 -1.03
CA LYS A 107 -4.44 15.44 -0.12
C LYS A 107 -4.30 15.88 1.34
N ARG A 108 -4.96 15.11 2.20
CA ARG A 108 -4.75 15.16 3.65
C ARG A 108 -3.53 14.34 4.02
N LEU A 109 -2.89 14.68 5.13
CA LEU A 109 -1.90 13.82 5.73
C LEU A 109 -2.54 12.46 6.05
N LEU A 110 -1.88 11.41 5.60
CA LEU A 110 -2.36 10.05 5.68
C LEU A 110 -1.20 9.12 5.99
N PHE A 111 -1.38 8.25 6.97
CA PHE A 111 -0.49 7.13 7.23
C PHE A 111 -1.21 5.82 6.86
N ALA A 112 -0.51 4.94 6.18
CA ALA A 112 -0.99 3.60 5.85
C ALA A 112 0.07 2.57 6.18
N ILE A 113 -0.34 1.37 6.56
CA ILE A 113 0.58 0.26 6.74
C ILE A 113 0.93 -0.29 5.36
N GLY A 114 2.21 -0.39 5.09
CA GLY A 114 2.75 -1.08 3.94
C GLY A 114 3.49 -2.34 4.35
N TYR A 115 3.81 -3.18 3.38
CA TYR A 115 4.71 -4.31 3.57
C TYR A 115 5.78 -4.29 2.47
N PHE A 116 7.03 -4.36 2.87
CA PHE A 116 8.16 -4.45 1.96
C PHE A 116 8.57 -5.91 1.85
N LYS A 117 8.29 -6.52 0.71
CA LYS A 117 8.76 -7.87 0.39
C LYS A 117 10.18 -7.78 -0.20
N PHE A 118 11.13 -8.49 0.36
CA PHE A 118 12.54 -8.38 -0.05
C PHE A 118 12.80 -8.80 -1.51
N ALA A 119 11.99 -9.70 -2.03
CA ALA A 119 12.06 -10.10 -3.43
C ALA A 119 11.41 -9.11 -4.40
N CYS A 120 10.75 -8.03 -3.89
CA CYS A 120 9.84 -7.22 -4.70
C CYS A 120 9.69 -5.79 -4.17
N SER A 121 9.94 -4.81 -5.04
CA SER A 121 9.69 -3.38 -4.73
C SER A 121 8.23 -2.94 -4.93
N ASN A 122 7.26 -3.85 -4.93
CA ASN A 122 5.89 -3.56 -5.38
C ASN A 122 5.05 -2.64 -4.49
N GLY A 123 5.53 -2.27 -3.31
CA GLY A 123 4.80 -1.31 -2.48
C GLY A 123 3.41 -1.79 -2.06
N LEU A 124 3.30 -3.03 -1.59
CA LEU A 124 2.04 -3.54 -1.04
C LEU A 124 1.61 -2.69 0.16
N ILE A 125 0.38 -2.20 0.14
CA ILE A 125 -0.28 -1.51 1.25
C ILE A 125 -1.28 -2.48 1.84
N VAL A 126 -1.13 -2.81 3.11
CA VAL A 126 -1.97 -3.78 3.78
C VAL A 126 -3.16 -3.10 4.46
N ALA A 127 -4.24 -3.84 4.61
CA ALA A 127 -5.48 -3.40 5.21
C ALA A 127 -5.76 -4.24 6.46
N SER A 128 -5.30 -3.82 7.62
CA SER A 128 -5.54 -4.56 8.86
C SER A 128 -6.46 -3.81 9.82
N GLY A 129 -7.78 -4.01 9.67
CA GLY A 129 -8.82 -3.52 10.58
C GLY A 129 -9.22 -2.02 10.43
N PRO A 130 -10.00 -1.46 11.37
CA PRO A 130 -10.62 -0.12 11.21
C PRO A 130 -9.64 1.05 11.23
N ALA A 131 -8.40 0.87 11.71
CA ALA A 131 -7.35 1.90 11.73
C ALA A 131 -6.36 1.80 10.56
N GLU A 132 -6.76 1.18 9.47
CA GLU A 132 -5.93 0.90 8.27
C GLU A 132 -5.34 2.13 7.63
N THR A 133 -5.94 3.27 7.91
CA THR A 133 -5.58 4.54 7.31
C THR A 133 -5.93 5.65 8.28
N ILE A 134 -4.93 6.21 8.90
CA ILE A 134 -5.13 7.31 9.83
C ILE A 134 -5.12 8.61 9.03
N ARG A 135 -6.24 9.33 9.08
CA ARG A 135 -6.39 10.63 8.44
C ARG A 135 -6.29 11.71 9.49
N VAL A 136 -5.23 12.45 9.47
CA VAL A 136 -5.09 13.62 10.34
C VAL A 136 -5.93 14.76 9.76
N LYS A 137 -6.91 15.20 10.53
CA LYS A 137 -7.67 16.42 10.19
C LYS A 137 -6.77 17.63 10.46
N HIS A 138 -6.63 18.50 9.47
CA HIS A 138 -5.96 19.79 9.63
C HIS A 138 -6.84 20.75 10.48
N ARG A 139 -6.88 20.53 11.80
CA ARG A 139 -7.54 21.42 12.76
C ARG A 139 -6.50 21.99 13.73
N PHE A 140 -6.74 23.18 14.24
CA PHE A 140 -5.88 23.81 15.25
C PHE A 140 -5.82 22.95 16.52
N SER A 141 -4.63 22.45 16.88
CA SER A 141 -4.29 22.03 18.22
C SER A 141 -2.76 22.16 18.37
N ASP A 142 -2.31 22.65 19.50
CA ASP A 142 -0.89 22.77 19.83
C ASP A 142 -0.23 21.40 19.92
N ASP A 143 -1.01 20.33 20.18
CA ASP A 143 -0.55 18.94 20.36
C ASP A 143 -0.57 18.12 19.07
N ARG A 144 -0.58 18.76 17.90
CA ARG A 144 -0.77 18.06 16.61
C ARG A 144 0.32 17.04 16.31
N LEU A 145 1.57 17.40 16.59
CA LEU A 145 2.70 16.51 16.32
C LEU A 145 2.65 15.28 17.25
N GLU A 146 2.27 15.46 18.51
CA GLU A 146 2.05 14.34 19.44
C GLU A 146 0.93 13.43 18.97
N GLN A 147 -0.21 13.98 18.54
CA GLN A 147 -1.30 13.18 17.98
C GLN A 147 -0.87 12.38 16.73
N ILE A 148 0.01 12.94 15.91
CA ILE A 148 0.60 12.22 14.77
C ILE A 148 1.48 11.07 15.27
N MET A 149 2.30 11.30 16.29
CA MET A 149 3.18 10.29 16.85
C MET A 149 2.42 9.15 17.52
N ASP A 150 1.37 9.46 18.28
CA ASP A 150 0.45 8.44 18.84
C ASP A 150 -0.12 7.54 17.76
N GLN A 151 -0.45 8.12 16.61
CA GLN A 151 -0.97 7.38 15.48
C GLN A 151 0.09 6.50 14.81
N VAL A 152 1.32 7.00 14.66
CA VAL A 152 2.45 6.22 14.17
C VAL A 152 2.73 5.04 15.09
N SER A 153 2.69 5.24 16.41
CA SER A 153 2.85 4.19 17.41
C SER A 153 1.73 3.15 17.31
N ALA A 154 0.47 3.58 17.27
CA ALA A 154 -0.69 2.70 17.13
C ALA A 154 -0.66 1.86 15.83
N ILE A 155 -0.08 2.39 14.75
CA ILE A 155 0.17 1.64 13.52
C ILE A 155 1.23 0.56 13.75
N SER A 156 2.35 0.91 14.39
CA SER A 156 3.46 -0.03 14.60
C SER A 156 3.10 -1.21 15.51
N GLU A 157 2.21 -0.99 16.49
CA GLU A 157 1.67 -2.04 17.36
C GLU A 157 0.91 -3.14 16.59
N ARG A 158 0.49 -2.84 15.37
CA ARG A 158 -0.22 -3.81 14.51
C ARG A 158 0.70 -4.67 13.66
N PHE A 159 1.98 -4.38 13.60
CA PHE A 159 2.93 -5.13 12.78
C PHE A 159 2.97 -6.64 13.11
N PRO A 160 2.93 -7.08 14.38
CA PRO A 160 2.88 -8.51 14.69
C PRO A 160 1.63 -9.20 14.11
N VAL A 161 0.47 -8.52 14.15
CA VAL A 161 -0.78 -9.06 13.58
C VAL A 161 -0.68 -9.20 12.06
N ILE A 162 -0.03 -8.26 11.40
CA ILE A 162 0.18 -8.34 9.94
C ILE A 162 1.10 -9.51 9.59
N ASN A 163 2.19 -9.68 10.33
CA ASN A 163 3.10 -10.80 10.13
C ASN A 163 2.38 -12.14 10.33
N GLN A 164 1.54 -12.25 11.37
CA GLN A 164 0.73 -13.46 11.58
C GLN A 164 -0.25 -13.68 10.41
N THR A 165 -0.93 -12.64 9.95
CA THR A 165 -1.85 -12.76 8.80
C THR A 165 -1.12 -13.22 7.54
N ILE A 166 0.12 -12.78 7.32
CA ILE A 166 0.94 -13.26 6.20
C ILE A 166 1.28 -14.73 6.35
N ASN A 167 1.63 -15.18 7.56
CA ASN A 167 1.86 -16.61 7.83
C ASN A 167 0.60 -17.43 7.54
N ASP A 168 -0.58 -16.94 7.93
CA ASP A 168 -1.86 -17.57 7.62
C ASP A 168 -2.10 -17.65 6.11
N PHE A 169 -1.78 -16.58 5.36
CA PHE A 169 -1.86 -16.58 3.89
C PHE A 169 -0.89 -17.60 3.26
N GLN A 170 0.31 -17.74 3.80
CA GLN A 170 1.30 -18.72 3.32
C GLN A 170 0.86 -20.17 3.57
N SER A 171 0.08 -20.38 4.63
CA SER A 171 -0.43 -21.71 5.01
C SER A 171 -1.70 -22.12 4.25
N ARG A 172 -2.40 -21.18 3.57
CA ARG A 172 -3.66 -21.43 2.86
C ARG A 172 -3.41 -21.61 1.37
N GLU A 173 -3.44 -22.85 0.91
CA GLU A 173 -3.39 -23.18 -0.53
C GLU A 173 -4.74 -22.89 -1.20
N LEU A 174 -4.70 -22.25 -2.37
CA LEU A 174 -5.86 -21.94 -3.19
C LEU A 174 -5.96 -22.92 -4.36
N THR A 175 -7.15 -23.47 -4.57
CA THR A 175 -7.46 -24.23 -5.78
C THR A 175 -7.41 -23.31 -7.01
N GLU A 176 -7.29 -23.87 -8.20
CA GLU A 176 -7.31 -23.10 -9.45
C GLU A 176 -8.59 -22.23 -9.57
N GLY A 177 -9.74 -22.77 -9.22
CA GLY A 177 -11.00 -22.03 -9.20
C GLY A 177 -10.99 -20.84 -8.23
N GLU A 178 -10.41 -20.98 -7.05
CA GLU A 178 -10.27 -19.91 -6.06
C GLU A 178 -9.30 -18.82 -6.56
N GLN A 179 -8.19 -19.19 -7.19
CA GLN A 179 -7.24 -18.24 -7.81
C GLN A 179 -7.92 -17.43 -8.92
N VAL A 180 -8.70 -18.10 -9.78
CA VAL A 180 -9.50 -17.44 -10.82
C VAL A 180 -10.51 -16.47 -10.21
N ALA A 181 -11.25 -16.90 -9.17
CA ALA A 181 -12.21 -16.05 -8.46
C ALA A 181 -11.54 -14.82 -7.85
N TYR A 182 -10.35 -14.98 -7.23
CA TYR A 182 -9.58 -13.90 -6.67
C TYR A 182 -9.07 -12.91 -7.74
N ALA A 183 -8.57 -13.39 -8.87
CA ALA A 183 -8.15 -12.55 -9.99
C ALA A 183 -9.30 -11.76 -10.61
N GLN A 184 -10.47 -12.39 -10.79
CA GLN A 184 -11.70 -11.72 -11.25
C GLN A 184 -12.17 -10.64 -10.28
N PHE A 185 -12.13 -10.92 -8.97
CA PHE A 185 -12.40 -9.94 -7.92
C PHE A 185 -11.45 -8.73 -8.03
N ALA A 186 -10.15 -8.95 -8.20
CA ALA A 186 -9.15 -7.91 -8.31
C ALA A 186 -9.42 -6.95 -9.49
N ILE A 187 -9.75 -7.50 -10.66
CA ILE A 187 -10.10 -6.71 -11.85
C ILE A 187 -11.37 -5.88 -11.60
N LYS A 188 -12.43 -6.52 -11.13
CA LYS A 188 -13.71 -5.87 -10.87
C LYS A 188 -13.55 -4.77 -9.81
N GLY A 189 -12.82 -5.03 -8.74
CA GLY A 189 -12.53 -4.10 -7.67
C GLY A 189 -11.71 -2.89 -8.12
N ARG A 190 -10.72 -3.08 -9.00
CA ARG A 190 -9.95 -1.98 -9.58
C ARG A 190 -10.83 -0.93 -10.26
N TYR A 191 -11.88 -1.38 -10.97
CA TYR A 191 -12.78 -0.51 -11.76
C TYR A 191 -14.09 -0.15 -11.03
N ASN A 192 -14.17 -0.34 -9.72
CA ASN A 192 -15.35 -0.03 -8.89
C ASN A 192 -16.64 -0.68 -9.41
N TYR A 193 -16.54 -1.88 -9.95
CA TYR A 193 -17.67 -2.63 -10.47
C TYR A 193 -18.65 -1.75 -11.29
N ARG A 194 -18.16 -1.08 -12.32
CA ARG A 194 -19.06 -0.45 -13.28
C ARG A 194 -19.71 -1.60 -14.08
N PRO A 195 -21.05 -1.62 -14.22
CA PRO A 195 -21.74 -2.67 -14.99
C PRO A 195 -21.19 -2.81 -16.42
N GLU A 196 -20.73 -1.70 -16.97
CA GLU A 196 -20.04 -1.64 -18.26
C GLU A 196 -18.53 -1.70 -18.04
N MET A 197 -18.00 -2.91 -17.91
CA MET A 197 -16.56 -3.11 -18.04
C MET A 197 -16.09 -2.57 -19.39
N PRO A 198 -14.99 -1.83 -19.46
CA PRO A 198 -14.45 -1.37 -20.74
C PRO A 198 -14.34 -2.54 -21.73
N LYS A 199 -14.70 -2.31 -23.00
CA LYS A 199 -14.70 -3.35 -24.05
C LYS A 199 -13.43 -4.21 -24.12
N ARG A 200 -12.29 -3.64 -23.70
CA ARG A 200 -10.98 -4.31 -23.61
C ARG A 200 -10.91 -5.47 -22.59
N PHE A 201 -11.86 -5.57 -21.65
CA PHE A 201 -11.98 -6.69 -20.71
C PHE A 201 -13.01 -7.72 -21.12
N ARG A 202 -13.46 -7.71 -22.38
CA ARG A 202 -14.41 -8.71 -22.89
C ARG A 202 -13.86 -10.12 -22.83
N ASP A 203 -12.53 -10.26 -22.98
CA ASP A 203 -11.84 -11.50 -22.72
C ASP A 203 -11.32 -11.54 -21.27
N MET A 204 -12.23 -11.90 -20.37
CA MET A 204 -11.93 -12.06 -18.95
C MET A 204 -10.92 -13.20 -18.71
N GLY A 205 -10.97 -14.25 -19.55
CA GLY A 205 -10.07 -15.40 -19.42
C GLY A 205 -8.61 -15.00 -19.59
N GLN A 206 -8.25 -14.35 -20.70
CA GLN A 206 -6.89 -13.87 -20.93
C GLN A 206 -6.42 -12.85 -19.89
N THR A 207 -7.33 -11.99 -19.41
CA THR A 207 -6.98 -11.01 -18.37
C THR A 207 -6.66 -11.71 -17.04
N VAL A 208 -7.43 -12.73 -16.65
CA VAL A 208 -7.19 -13.53 -15.45
C VAL A 208 -5.88 -14.28 -15.56
N GLU A 209 -5.61 -14.94 -16.69
CA GLU A 209 -4.35 -15.65 -16.93
C GLU A 209 -3.13 -14.73 -16.75
N LYS A 210 -3.15 -13.53 -17.35
CA LYS A 210 -2.09 -12.55 -17.21
C LYS A 210 -1.94 -12.03 -15.78
N LEU A 211 -3.02 -11.91 -15.01
CA LEU A 211 -2.94 -11.55 -13.59
C LEU A 211 -2.30 -12.64 -12.75
N LEU A 212 -2.56 -13.91 -13.08
CA LEU A 212 -2.04 -15.06 -12.37
C LEU A 212 -0.62 -15.45 -12.80
N THR A 213 -0.10 -14.87 -13.88
CA THR A 213 1.28 -15.10 -14.31
C THR A 213 2.25 -14.50 -13.29
N HIS A 214 3.15 -15.32 -12.76
CA HIS A 214 4.20 -14.86 -11.86
C HIS A 214 5.33 -14.16 -12.64
N ARG A 215 5.94 -13.18 -12.01
CA ARG A 215 7.11 -12.46 -12.55
C ARG A 215 8.41 -12.86 -11.82
N ARG A 216 8.28 -13.62 -10.73
CA ARG A 216 9.38 -14.06 -9.87
C ARG A 216 9.13 -15.48 -9.39
N ASP A 217 10.18 -16.25 -9.28
CA ASP A 217 10.10 -17.65 -8.84
C ASP A 217 9.50 -17.80 -7.43
N VAL A 218 9.79 -16.86 -6.53
CA VAL A 218 9.22 -16.86 -5.15
C VAL A 218 7.68 -16.72 -5.13
N ASP A 219 7.09 -16.20 -6.20
CA ASP A 219 5.64 -16.06 -6.35
C ASP A 219 5.03 -17.19 -7.18
N ASN A 220 5.82 -18.20 -7.56
CA ASN A 220 5.37 -19.36 -8.32
C ASN A 220 4.83 -20.46 -7.41
N GLY A 221 3.71 -20.22 -6.75
CA GLY A 221 3.03 -21.20 -5.90
C GLY A 221 1.56 -20.86 -5.77
N ASN A 222 0.81 -21.63 -5.00
CA ASN A 222 -0.65 -21.55 -4.97
C ASN A 222 -1.20 -21.05 -3.63
N ASN A 223 -0.35 -20.71 -2.66
CA ASN A 223 -0.87 -20.17 -1.43
C ASN A 223 -1.40 -18.73 -1.61
N THR A 224 -2.27 -18.32 -0.69
CA THR A 224 -2.93 -17.01 -0.74
C THR A 224 -1.92 -15.87 -0.86
N TRP A 225 -0.77 -15.96 -0.17
CA TRP A 225 0.27 -14.92 -0.21
C TRP A 225 0.89 -14.76 -1.59
N GLN A 226 1.25 -15.87 -2.24
CA GLN A 226 1.84 -15.87 -3.57
C GLN A 226 0.83 -15.39 -4.63
N VAL A 227 -0.42 -15.84 -4.55
CA VAL A 227 -1.49 -15.40 -5.44
C VAL A 227 -1.78 -13.90 -5.27
N LEU A 228 -1.86 -13.41 -4.03
CA LEU A 228 -2.01 -11.99 -3.73
C LEU A 228 -0.88 -11.17 -4.38
N ASN A 229 0.38 -11.60 -4.21
CA ASN A 229 1.54 -10.85 -4.75
C ASN A 229 1.54 -10.82 -6.28
N ARG A 230 1.27 -11.95 -6.97
CA ARG A 230 1.15 -11.99 -8.44
C ARG A 230 0.09 -11.03 -8.95
N VAL A 231 -1.11 -11.16 -8.40
CA VAL A 231 -2.27 -10.35 -8.80
C VAL A 231 -2.02 -8.87 -8.50
N GLN A 232 -1.48 -8.55 -7.34
CA GLN A 232 -1.16 -7.19 -6.94
C GLN A 232 -0.12 -6.56 -7.86
N GLU A 233 1.00 -7.23 -8.11
CA GLU A 233 2.05 -6.72 -8.98
C GLU A 233 1.54 -6.45 -10.39
N ASN A 234 0.86 -7.43 -11.00
CA ASN A 234 0.34 -7.32 -12.35
C ASN A 234 -0.74 -6.24 -12.44
N LEU A 235 -1.60 -6.11 -11.43
CA LEU A 235 -2.66 -5.12 -11.41
C LEU A 235 -2.10 -3.69 -11.24
N VAL A 236 -1.14 -3.48 -10.34
CA VAL A 236 -0.56 -2.16 -10.05
C VAL A 236 0.34 -1.67 -11.17
N ARG A 237 1.20 -2.53 -11.71
CA ARG A 237 2.07 -2.21 -12.86
C ARG A 237 1.32 -2.07 -14.18
N GLY A 238 0.11 -2.58 -14.22
CA GLY A 238 -0.68 -2.66 -15.45
C GLY A 238 -0.39 -3.93 -16.23
N ILE A 239 -1.38 -4.33 -17.01
CA ILE A 239 -1.34 -5.52 -17.86
C ILE A 239 -1.22 -5.04 -19.29
N GLU A 240 -0.13 -5.42 -19.97
CA GLU A 240 0.11 -5.05 -21.37
C GLU A 240 -1.07 -5.41 -22.26
N GLY A 241 -1.51 -4.46 -23.06
CA GLY A 241 -2.70 -4.59 -23.93
C GLY A 241 -4.05 -4.46 -23.21
N PHE A 242 -4.10 -4.49 -21.86
CA PHE A 242 -5.35 -4.48 -21.08
C PHE A 242 -5.51 -3.30 -20.13
N SER A 243 -4.49 -2.96 -19.35
CA SER A 243 -4.63 -1.90 -18.37
C SER A 243 -3.36 -1.08 -18.17
N ARG A 244 -3.54 0.22 -17.91
CA ARG A 244 -2.43 1.11 -17.56
C ARG A 244 -2.00 0.89 -16.10
N PRO A 245 -0.75 1.22 -15.74
CA PRO A 245 -0.30 1.24 -14.34
C PRO A 245 -1.19 2.14 -13.47
N ILE A 246 -1.31 1.79 -12.19
CA ILE A 246 -1.95 2.66 -11.19
C ILE A 246 -0.93 3.70 -10.76
N ARG A 247 -1.16 4.97 -11.11
CA ARG A 247 -0.25 6.08 -10.79
C ARG A 247 -0.75 6.93 -9.63
N GLY A 248 -2.06 6.96 -9.38
CA GLY A 248 -2.67 7.74 -8.30
C GLY A 248 -2.46 7.09 -6.93
N TYR A 249 -1.92 7.82 -5.95
CA TYR A 249 -1.71 7.28 -4.61
C TYR A 249 -3.01 6.80 -3.95
N SER A 250 -4.11 7.54 -4.10
CA SER A 250 -5.41 7.13 -3.56
C SER A 250 -5.92 5.84 -4.15
N ASP A 251 -5.78 5.68 -5.48
CA ASP A 251 -6.18 4.47 -6.16
C ASP A 251 -5.26 3.31 -5.78
N SER A 252 -3.96 3.58 -5.62
CA SER A 252 -3.00 2.58 -5.16
C SER A 252 -3.36 2.08 -3.75
N VAL A 253 -3.60 3.00 -2.80
CA VAL A 253 -4.02 2.64 -1.44
C VAL A 253 -5.32 1.84 -1.47
N ARG A 254 -6.35 2.35 -2.14
CA ARG A 254 -7.66 1.69 -2.23
C ARG A 254 -7.58 0.28 -2.81
N VAL A 255 -6.89 0.13 -3.93
CA VAL A 255 -6.79 -1.18 -4.61
C VAL A 255 -6.00 -2.18 -3.77
N ASN A 256 -4.88 -1.76 -3.19
CA ASN A 256 -4.08 -2.65 -2.33
C ASN A 256 -4.88 -3.09 -1.09
N GLN A 257 -5.59 -2.17 -0.43
CA GLN A 257 -6.44 -2.51 0.72
C GLN A 257 -7.57 -3.47 0.33
N LEU A 258 -8.18 -3.28 -0.84
CA LEU A 258 -9.20 -4.20 -1.32
C LEU A 258 -8.63 -5.59 -1.58
N LEU A 259 -7.46 -5.68 -2.23
CA LEU A 259 -6.78 -6.96 -2.48
C LEU A 259 -6.44 -7.68 -1.17
N TRP A 260 -5.92 -6.96 -0.17
CA TRP A 260 -5.66 -7.53 1.14
C TRP A 260 -6.91 -8.11 1.79
N LYS A 261 -8.02 -7.36 1.81
CA LYS A 261 -9.31 -7.85 2.32
C LYS A 261 -9.83 -9.06 1.55
N GLY A 262 -9.62 -9.09 0.25
CA GLY A 262 -9.90 -10.26 -0.56
C GLY A 262 -9.09 -11.48 -0.11
N ALA A 263 -7.79 -11.30 0.17
CA ALA A 263 -6.94 -12.35 0.70
C ALA A 263 -7.39 -12.82 2.09
N GLU A 264 -7.73 -11.91 3.01
CA GLU A 264 -8.33 -12.28 4.31
C GLU A 264 -9.65 -13.05 4.16
N THR A 265 -10.38 -12.80 3.08
CA THR A 265 -11.64 -13.52 2.79
C THR A 265 -11.37 -14.98 2.41
N THR A 266 -10.25 -15.27 1.74
CA THR A 266 -9.87 -16.66 1.41
C THR A 266 -9.59 -17.52 2.62
N LEU A 267 -9.21 -16.93 3.76
CA LEU A 267 -9.02 -17.65 5.03
C LEU A 267 -10.34 -18.04 5.70
N LYS A 268 -11.45 -17.40 5.33
CA LYS A 268 -12.74 -17.50 6.03
C LYS A 268 -13.77 -18.32 5.28
N PHE A 269 -13.62 -18.49 3.99
CA PHE A 269 -14.62 -19.11 3.13
C PHE A 269 -14.00 -20.24 2.31
N ASP A 270 -14.78 -21.30 2.13
CA ASP A 270 -14.46 -22.39 1.22
C ASP A 270 -14.74 -22.00 -0.25
N SER A 271 -14.35 -22.86 -1.16
CA SER A 271 -14.45 -22.61 -2.60
C SER A 271 -15.88 -22.26 -3.08
N GLN A 272 -16.92 -22.79 -2.42
CA GLN A 272 -18.32 -22.55 -2.83
C GLN A 272 -18.78 -21.14 -2.45
N ALA A 273 -18.44 -20.68 -1.25
CA ALA A 273 -18.85 -19.39 -0.73
C ALA A 273 -17.91 -18.23 -1.12
N LEU A 274 -16.66 -18.53 -1.46
CA LEU A 274 -15.61 -17.53 -1.68
C LEU A 274 -15.96 -16.51 -2.77
N ASN A 275 -16.42 -16.96 -3.93
CA ASN A 275 -16.73 -16.06 -5.04
C ASN A 275 -17.80 -15.02 -4.65
N LYS A 276 -18.86 -15.46 -3.99
CA LYS A 276 -19.92 -14.56 -3.48
C LYS A 276 -19.37 -13.59 -2.45
N ALA A 277 -18.58 -14.06 -1.49
CA ALA A 277 -17.99 -13.23 -0.44
C ALA A 277 -17.06 -12.14 -1.03
N LEU A 278 -16.25 -12.49 -2.02
CA LEU A 278 -15.38 -11.54 -2.73
C LEU A 278 -16.19 -10.48 -3.50
N MET A 279 -17.29 -10.87 -4.16
CA MET A 279 -18.15 -9.90 -4.85
C MET A 279 -18.86 -8.95 -3.89
N ASP A 280 -19.29 -9.43 -2.73
CA ASP A 280 -19.90 -8.61 -1.68
C ASP A 280 -18.93 -7.54 -1.13
N LEU A 281 -17.62 -7.84 -1.06
CA LEU A 281 -16.60 -6.85 -0.71
C LEU A 281 -16.56 -5.67 -1.69
N ILE A 282 -16.65 -5.94 -3.01
CA ILE A 282 -16.63 -4.87 -4.03
C ILE A 282 -17.85 -3.95 -3.87
N VAL A 283 -19.02 -4.53 -3.63
CA VAL A 283 -20.25 -3.75 -3.44
C VAL A 283 -20.14 -2.84 -2.21
N LYS A 284 -19.56 -3.34 -1.11
CA LYS A 284 -19.33 -2.55 0.11
C LYS A 284 -18.30 -1.43 -0.11
N ASP A 285 -17.22 -1.71 -0.85
CA ASP A 285 -16.19 -0.71 -1.19
C ASP A 285 -16.76 0.40 -2.09
N GLY A 286 -17.52 0.04 -3.11
CA GLY A 286 -18.16 0.99 -4.03
C GLY A 286 -19.17 1.93 -3.35
N LYS A 287 -19.87 1.47 -2.30
CA LYS A 287 -20.77 2.31 -1.48
C LYS A 287 -19.99 3.32 -0.64
N LYS A 288 -18.85 2.92 -0.06
CA LYS A 288 -17.99 3.84 0.72
C LYS A 288 -17.37 4.94 -0.14
N GLY A 289 -17.00 4.65 -1.38
CA GLY A 289 -16.45 5.63 -2.32
C GLY A 289 -17.44 6.72 -2.74
N LYS A 290 -18.75 6.44 -2.73
CA LYS A 290 -19.80 7.43 -3.06
C LYS A 290 -20.14 8.36 -1.88
N ILE A 291 -19.82 7.99 -0.64
CA ILE A 291 -20.07 8.80 0.57
C ILE A 291 -18.87 9.72 0.86
N ALA A 292 -17.73 9.47 0.27
CA ALA A 292 -16.48 10.21 0.49
C ALA A 292 -16.11 11.19 -0.64
N ALA A 293 -16.91 11.27 -1.68
CA ALA A 293 -16.84 12.26 -2.78
C ALA A 293 -17.80 13.42 -2.51
#